data_f6e4aff531ee9eabb67f5f77490dcec0
#
_entry.id   f6e4aff531ee9eabb67f5f77490dcec0
#
_cell.length_a   1.000
_cell.length_b   1.000
_cell.length_c   1.000
_cell.angle_alpha   90.00
_cell.angle_beta   90.00
_cell.angle_gamma   90.00
#
_symmetry.space_group_name_H-M   'P 1'
#
loop_
_entity.id
_entity.type
_entity.pdbx_description
1 polymer ?
#
loop_
_entity_poly.entity_id
_entity_poly.type
_entity_poly.pdbx_seq_one_letter_code
_entity_poly.pdbx_strand_id
1 'polypeptide(L)'
;MQQFGKNQLAILIIVFLIGSTPLFELGIEAKQDAWLAMAMAAVVGLLLTIIYVTIQMRSPKSDIAELYKIHFGKYIGAAIALIHAVWFSYESMRNVRDVGELTSMALLSTTPKWVIMLLILFVAAYTVNKGIEVFVRVVQLLFPIVFISYTVIILLLFFGGLVNVKELMPIMENGPIPIVKAAFPDLLSFPFGQMVVLLVFWNHVKEKKLIGKVTYLSLTGVSIFLVFMNAIILCVLGKELAGLTALPLLHVVQLIRLANFLERLDIIVTLLLFIGLFVKIVTLYMASVFTLSAVTRISQRYFVLPVGVIIYAASFLEPNNTYHIWIGLDITLKIVPFFQIVLPLLMFAIGVRKRYRVSGNGAKGQEA
;
A
#
# COMPACT_ATOMS: atom_id res chain seq x y z
N MET A 1 -11.00 -23.41 -3.78
CA MET A 1 -10.42 -22.14 -3.29
C MET A 1 -9.42 -21.68 -4.34
N GLN A 2 -9.57 -20.46 -4.88
CA GLN A 2 -8.61 -19.91 -5.83
C GLN A 2 -7.24 -19.74 -5.16
N GLN A 3 -6.15 -20.02 -5.87
CA GLN A 3 -4.80 -19.98 -5.33
C GLN A 3 -3.82 -19.38 -6.33
N PHE A 4 -2.77 -18.74 -5.83
CA PHE A 4 -1.71 -18.16 -6.65
C PHE A 4 -0.31 -18.52 -6.12
N GLY A 5 0.70 -18.37 -6.99
CA GLY A 5 2.07 -18.81 -6.70
C GLY A 5 2.91 -17.74 -6.00
N LYS A 6 4.08 -18.16 -5.50
CA LYS A 6 5.05 -17.29 -4.81
C LYS A 6 5.51 -16.09 -5.63
N ASN A 7 5.72 -16.25 -6.94
CA ASN A 7 6.18 -15.16 -7.81
C ASN A 7 5.08 -14.09 -7.97
N GLN A 8 3.81 -14.53 -8.04
CA GLN A 8 2.66 -13.62 -8.08
C GLN A 8 2.50 -12.86 -6.78
N LEU A 9 2.81 -13.50 -5.62
CA LEU A 9 2.86 -12.81 -4.33
C LEU A 9 3.93 -11.70 -4.33
N ALA A 10 5.14 -12.00 -4.81
CA ALA A 10 6.23 -11.03 -4.89
C ALA A 10 5.82 -9.81 -5.73
N ILE A 11 5.29 -10.05 -6.92
CA ILE A 11 4.87 -8.99 -7.84
C ILE A 11 3.71 -8.17 -7.24
N LEU A 12 2.73 -8.83 -6.62
CA LEU A 12 1.63 -8.13 -5.94
C LEU A 12 2.15 -7.18 -4.86
N ILE A 13 3.08 -7.64 -4.00
CA ILE A 13 3.70 -6.81 -2.95
C ILE A 13 4.40 -5.60 -3.57
N ILE A 14 5.22 -5.82 -4.60
CA ILE A 14 5.99 -4.77 -5.25
C ILE A 14 5.07 -3.70 -5.84
N VAL A 15 4.12 -4.10 -6.67
CA VAL A 15 3.24 -3.14 -7.35
C VAL A 15 2.27 -2.46 -6.38
N PHE A 16 1.79 -3.17 -5.36
CA PHE A 16 0.92 -2.62 -4.33
C PHE A 16 1.61 -1.51 -3.52
N LEU A 17 2.85 -1.74 -3.07
CA LEU A 17 3.57 -0.75 -2.27
C LEU A 17 4.05 0.44 -3.09
N ILE A 18 4.51 0.22 -4.33
CA ILE A 18 4.90 1.31 -5.22
C ILE A 18 3.69 2.13 -5.65
N GLY A 19 2.51 1.54 -5.74
CA GLY A 19 1.31 2.02 -6.41
C GLY A 19 1.00 3.51 -6.29
N SER A 20 0.70 4.02 -5.09
CA SER A 20 0.43 5.45 -4.85
C SER A 20 1.57 6.16 -4.11
N THR A 21 2.61 5.44 -3.70
CA THR A 21 3.68 6.02 -2.86
C THR A 21 4.42 7.17 -3.54
N PRO A 22 4.84 7.09 -4.81
CA PRO A 22 5.50 8.20 -5.49
C PRO A 22 4.55 9.34 -5.90
N LEU A 23 3.25 9.22 -5.61
CA LEU A 23 2.29 10.29 -5.84
C LEU A 23 2.53 11.48 -4.90
N PHE A 24 3.07 11.22 -3.70
CA PHE A 24 3.28 12.21 -2.66
C PHE A 24 4.77 12.31 -2.30
N GLU A 25 5.21 13.49 -1.87
CA GLU A 25 6.52 13.63 -1.23
C GLU A 25 6.39 13.27 0.24
N LEU A 26 6.84 12.07 0.55
CA LEU A 26 6.69 11.50 1.88
C LEU A 26 7.88 11.85 2.76
N GLY A 27 7.60 12.29 4.00
CA GLY A 27 8.63 12.61 5.00
C GLY A 27 9.25 13.97 4.82
N ILE A 28 8.62 14.89 4.06
CA ILE A 28 9.15 16.24 3.77
C ILE A 28 9.34 17.10 5.02
N GLU A 29 8.74 16.77 6.16
CA GLU A 29 8.99 17.39 7.46
C GLU A 29 10.46 17.25 7.88
N ALA A 30 11.16 16.21 7.40
CA ALA A 30 12.59 16.04 7.56
C ALA A 30 13.42 16.83 6.52
N LYS A 31 12.76 17.57 5.62
CA LYS A 31 13.41 18.37 4.56
C LYS A 31 14.32 17.51 3.68
N GLN A 32 15.61 17.91 3.49
CA GLN A 32 16.59 17.16 2.70
C GLN A 32 16.88 15.73 3.23
N ASP A 33 16.52 15.46 4.48
CA ASP A 33 16.68 14.15 5.13
C ASP A 33 15.45 13.23 5.00
N ALA A 34 14.44 13.56 4.18
CA ALA A 34 13.23 12.77 4.01
C ALA A 34 13.53 11.32 3.55
N TRP A 35 14.56 11.12 2.73
CA TRP A 35 15.02 9.79 2.33
C TRP A 35 15.55 8.95 3.51
N LEU A 36 16.16 9.58 4.52
CA LEU A 36 16.57 8.91 5.77
C LEU A 36 15.38 8.53 6.62
N ALA A 37 14.37 9.40 6.70
CA ALA A 37 13.11 9.08 7.37
C ALA A 37 12.40 7.89 6.70
N MET A 38 12.38 7.84 5.36
CA MET A 38 11.87 6.71 4.58
C MET A 38 12.68 5.42 4.86
N ALA A 39 14.01 5.50 4.92
CA ALA A 39 14.87 4.37 5.25
C ALA A 39 14.61 3.85 6.68
N MET A 40 14.46 4.74 7.65
CA MET A 40 14.12 4.39 9.03
C MET A 40 12.75 3.70 9.10
N ALA A 41 11.74 4.26 8.47
CA ALA A 41 10.40 3.68 8.41
C ALA A 41 10.40 2.30 7.73
N ALA A 42 11.24 2.11 6.69
CA ALA A 42 11.40 0.83 6.00
C ALA A 42 11.95 -0.26 6.92
N VAL A 43 12.96 0.05 7.72
CA VAL A 43 13.53 -0.92 8.70
C VAL A 43 12.47 -1.34 9.71
N VAL A 44 11.73 -0.39 10.28
CA VAL A 44 10.66 -0.71 11.25
C VAL A 44 9.48 -1.40 10.57
N GLY A 45 9.16 -1.04 9.33
CA GLY A 45 8.17 -1.73 8.51
C GLY A 45 8.51 -3.20 8.24
N LEU A 46 9.80 -3.51 8.04
CA LEU A 46 10.29 -4.89 7.98
C LEU A 46 10.07 -5.64 9.29
N LEU A 47 10.38 -5.03 10.44
CA LEU A 47 10.13 -5.63 11.76
C LEU A 47 8.63 -5.86 11.99
N LEU A 48 7.78 -4.90 11.62
CA LEU A 48 6.33 -5.04 11.70
C LEU A 48 5.82 -6.17 10.79
N THR A 49 6.37 -6.29 9.59
CA THR A 49 6.02 -7.37 8.65
C THR A 49 6.44 -8.75 9.17
N ILE A 50 7.54 -8.88 9.93
CA ILE A 50 7.89 -10.12 10.62
C ILE A 50 6.79 -10.53 11.59
N ILE A 51 6.18 -9.58 12.29
CA ILE A 51 5.05 -9.83 13.20
C ILE A 51 3.84 -10.34 12.39
N TYR A 52 3.48 -9.70 11.27
CA TYR A 52 2.36 -10.13 10.42
C TYR A 52 2.56 -11.55 9.90
N VAL A 53 3.75 -11.83 9.34
CA VAL A 53 4.08 -13.17 8.83
C VAL A 53 4.05 -14.20 9.96
N THR A 54 4.56 -13.87 11.14
CA THR A 54 4.53 -14.78 12.29
C THR A 54 3.11 -15.10 12.73
N ILE A 55 2.21 -14.11 12.77
CA ILE A 55 0.78 -14.32 13.05
C ILE A 55 0.18 -15.27 12.02
N GLN A 56 0.39 -15.01 10.73
CA GLN A 56 -0.12 -15.86 9.66
C GLN A 56 0.43 -17.27 9.70
N MET A 57 1.72 -17.44 9.97
CA MET A 57 2.37 -18.76 9.98
C MET A 57 1.95 -19.63 11.17
N ARG A 58 1.36 -19.05 12.22
CA ARG A 58 0.71 -19.83 13.31
C ARG A 58 -0.60 -20.49 12.84
N SER A 59 -1.27 -19.90 11.85
CA SER A 59 -2.50 -20.42 11.25
C SER A 59 -2.51 -20.19 9.73
N PRO A 60 -1.70 -20.93 8.95
CA PRO A 60 -1.41 -20.60 7.55
C PRO A 60 -2.60 -20.69 6.57
N LYS A 61 -3.70 -21.31 7.00
CA LYS A 61 -4.92 -21.48 6.20
C LYS A 61 -6.00 -20.46 6.57
N SER A 62 -5.85 -19.76 7.69
CA SER A 62 -6.85 -18.82 8.19
C SER A 62 -6.77 -17.49 7.44
N ASP A 63 -7.91 -16.90 7.17
CA ASP A 63 -8.03 -15.51 6.72
C ASP A 63 -7.98 -14.53 7.91
N ILE A 64 -7.96 -13.23 7.62
CA ILE A 64 -7.86 -12.18 8.65
C ILE A 64 -9.02 -12.24 9.65
N ALA A 65 -10.25 -12.56 9.22
CA ALA A 65 -11.41 -12.65 10.09
C ALA A 65 -11.31 -13.83 11.05
N GLU A 66 -10.81 -14.98 10.57
CA GLU A 66 -10.51 -16.13 11.42
C GLU A 66 -9.37 -15.83 12.39
N LEU A 67 -8.31 -15.15 11.94
CA LEU A 67 -7.20 -14.74 12.80
C LEU A 67 -7.72 -13.86 13.96
N TYR A 68 -8.59 -12.89 13.69
CA TYR A 68 -9.20 -12.09 14.76
C TYR A 68 -10.05 -12.94 15.71
N LYS A 69 -10.88 -13.86 15.19
CA LYS A 69 -11.70 -14.77 16.03
C LYS A 69 -10.85 -15.69 16.89
N ILE A 70 -9.72 -16.19 16.37
CA ILE A 70 -8.77 -17.05 17.12
C ILE A 70 -8.16 -16.27 18.29
N HIS A 71 -7.78 -15.01 18.10
CA HIS A 71 -7.06 -14.24 19.12
C HIS A 71 -7.99 -13.53 20.09
N PHE A 72 -9.06 -12.88 19.61
CA PHE A 72 -9.98 -12.06 20.43
C PHE A 72 -11.31 -12.74 20.76
N GLY A 73 -11.55 -13.96 20.27
CA GLY A 73 -12.81 -14.67 20.45
C GLY A 73 -13.84 -14.37 19.37
N LYS A 74 -14.94 -15.12 19.37
CA LYS A 74 -15.94 -15.16 18.29
C LYS A 74 -16.58 -13.80 18.01
N TYR A 75 -17.05 -13.11 19.03
CA TYR A 75 -17.82 -11.86 18.87
C TYR A 75 -16.93 -10.65 18.66
N ILE A 76 -15.94 -10.46 19.54
CA ILE A 76 -14.99 -9.33 19.44
C ILE A 76 -14.18 -9.45 18.15
N GLY A 77 -13.69 -10.64 17.83
CA GLY A 77 -12.93 -10.86 16.59
C GLY A 77 -13.77 -10.61 15.33
N ALA A 78 -15.06 -10.95 15.34
CA ALA A 78 -15.94 -10.62 14.22
C ALA A 78 -16.19 -9.12 14.09
N ALA A 79 -16.40 -8.41 15.21
CA ALA A 79 -16.57 -6.95 15.22
C ALA A 79 -15.31 -6.24 14.70
N ILE A 80 -14.11 -6.63 15.15
CA ILE A 80 -12.84 -6.09 14.67
C ILE A 80 -12.68 -6.34 13.16
N ALA A 81 -13.02 -7.55 12.68
CA ALA A 81 -12.93 -7.88 11.26
C ALA A 81 -13.88 -7.01 10.42
N LEU A 82 -15.11 -6.72 10.90
CA LEU A 82 -16.05 -5.83 10.21
C LEU A 82 -15.51 -4.40 10.14
N ILE A 83 -14.98 -3.87 11.25
CA ILE A 83 -14.38 -2.53 11.28
C ILE A 83 -13.19 -2.46 10.32
N HIS A 84 -12.36 -3.51 10.28
CA HIS A 84 -11.23 -3.58 9.35
C HIS A 84 -11.69 -3.67 7.89
N ALA A 85 -12.79 -4.37 7.59
CA ALA A 85 -13.37 -4.39 6.24
C ALA A 85 -13.85 -3.01 5.79
N VAL A 86 -14.47 -2.23 6.69
CA VAL A 86 -14.84 -0.83 6.45
C VAL A 86 -13.58 0.01 6.20
N TRP A 87 -12.52 -0.20 7.00
CA TRP A 87 -11.23 0.45 6.79
C TRP A 87 -10.64 0.17 5.42
N PHE A 88 -10.61 -1.08 4.95
CA PHE A 88 -10.16 -1.43 3.61
C PHE A 88 -11.00 -0.75 2.51
N SER A 89 -12.32 -0.65 2.71
CA SER A 89 -13.20 0.08 1.78
C SER A 89 -12.85 1.56 1.72
N TYR A 90 -12.58 2.17 2.87
CA TYR A 90 -12.16 3.57 2.97
C TYR A 90 -10.82 3.82 2.26
N GLU A 91 -9.81 2.99 2.51
CA GLU A 91 -8.52 3.07 1.81
C GLU A 91 -8.69 2.89 0.28
N SER A 92 -9.56 1.97 -0.15
CA SER A 92 -9.88 1.80 -1.57
C SER A 92 -10.54 3.06 -2.16
N MET A 93 -11.47 3.67 -1.43
CA MET A 93 -12.15 4.92 -1.80
C MET A 93 -11.14 6.05 -2.02
N ARG A 94 -10.17 6.19 -1.12
CA ARG A 94 -9.13 7.21 -1.25
C ARG A 94 -8.34 7.05 -2.54
N ASN A 95 -7.91 5.82 -2.86
CA ASN A 95 -7.20 5.56 -4.11
C ASN A 95 -8.08 5.77 -5.36
N VAL A 96 -9.40 5.54 -5.30
CA VAL A 96 -10.36 5.90 -6.39
C VAL A 96 -10.38 7.41 -6.58
N ARG A 97 -10.39 8.18 -5.50
CA ARG A 97 -10.34 9.64 -5.54
C ARG A 97 -9.01 10.14 -6.12
N ASP A 98 -7.87 9.55 -5.69
CA ASP A 98 -6.54 9.87 -6.22
C ASP A 98 -6.48 9.67 -7.75
N VAL A 99 -7.08 8.59 -8.28
CA VAL A 99 -7.19 8.38 -9.73
C VAL A 99 -7.97 9.51 -10.40
N GLY A 100 -9.09 9.92 -9.82
CA GLY A 100 -9.91 11.01 -10.32
C GLY A 100 -9.12 12.34 -10.37
N GLU A 101 -8.42 12.68 -9.29
CA GLU A 101 -7.62 13.90 -9.20
C GLU A 101 -6.42 13.86 -10.15
N LEU A 102 -5.61 12.80 -10.12
CA LEU A 102 -4.46 12.61 -10.99
C LEU A 102 -4.84 12.73 -12.47
N THR A 103 -5.88 12.00 -12.87
CA THR A 103 -6.27 11.95 -14.29
C THR A 103 -6.84 13.28 -14.77
N SER A 104 -7.63 13.96 -13.94
CA SER A 104 -8.18 15.28 -14.31
C SER A 104 -7.12 16.37 -14.34
N MET A 105 -6.07 16.28 -13.51
CA MET A 105 -4.97 17.25 -13.51
C MET A 105 -3.98 17.03 -14.68
N ALA A 106 -3.68 15.76 -15.00
CA ALA A 106 -2.59 15.45 -15.91
C ALA A 106 -3.02 15.11 -17.34
N LEU A 107 -4.19 14.50 -17.55
CA LEU A 107 -4.59 13.96 -18.87
C LEU A 107 -5.91 14.47 -19.39
N LEU A 108 -6.96 14.49 -18.57
CA LEU A 108 -8.34 14.67 -18.98
C LEU A 108 -9.01 15.85 -18.24
N SER A 109 -8.47 17.05 -18.41
CA SER A 109 -8.93 18.26 -17.72
C SER A 109 -10.41 18.63 -17.99
N THR A 110 -10.96 18.21 -19.14
CA THR A 110 -12.35 18.48 -19.53
C THR A 110 -13.32 17.35 -19.11
N THR A 111 -12.81 16.18 -18.76
CA THR A 111 -13.65 15.05 -18.36
C THR A 111 -14.05 15.17 -16.89
N PRO A 112 -15.36 15.11 -16.56
CA PRO A 112 -15.80 15.15 -15.17
C PRO A 112 -15.19 14.02 -14.32
N LYS A 113 -14.65 14.33 -13.15
CA LYS A 113 -13.99 13.37 -12.25
C LYS A 113 -14.86 12.16 -11.91
N TRP A 114 -16.17 12.36 -11.75
CA TRP A 114 -17.09 11.27 -11.44
C TRP A 114 -17.09 10.18 -12.52
N VAL A 115 -16.93 10.54 -13.81
CA VAL A 115 -16.82 9.56 -14.91
C VAL A 115 -15.56 8.73 -14.75
N ILE A 116 -14.42 9.38 -14.50
CA ILE A 116 -13.13 8.72 -14.34
C ILE A 116 -13.19 7.73 -13.17
N MET A 117 -13.68 8.18 -12.01
CA MET A 117 -13.83 7.37 -10.81
C MET A 117 -14.80 6.19 -11.02
N LEU A 118 -15.90 6.41 -11.76
CA LEU A 118 -16.86 5.35 -12.09
C LEU A 118 -16.23 4.28 -12.97
N LEU A 119 -15.50 4.67 -14.01
CA LEU A 119 -14.87 3.75 -14.95
C LEU A 119 -13.81 2.88 -14.27
N ILE A 120 -12.92 3.47 -13.49
CA ILE A 120 -11.88 2.71 -12.78
C ILE A 120 -12.50 1.76 -11.76
N LEU A 121 -13.54 2.19 -11.04
CA LEU A 121 -14.21 1.36 -10.06
C LEU A 121 -15.01 0.23 -10.72
N PHE A 122 -15.61 0.46 -11.88
CA PHE A 122 -16.29 -0.57 -12.66
C PHE A 122 -15.31 -1.68 -13.06
N VAL A 123 -14.11 -1.32 -13.58
CA VAL A 123 -13.06 -2.28 -13.92
C VAL A 123 -12.55 -3.01 -12.67
N ALA A 124 -12.40 -2.28 -11.56
CA ALA A 124 -12.00 -2.88 -10.28
C ALA A 124 -13.06 -3.87 -9.78
N ALA A 125 -14.35 -3.51 -9.79
CA ALA A 125 -15.45 -4.39 -9.39
C ALA A 125 -15.53 -5.65 -10.26
N TYR A 126 -15.35 -5.50 -11.59
CA TYR A 126 -15.26 -6.64 -12.50
C TYR A 126 -14.10 -7.56 -12.10
N THR A 127 -12.92 -7.00 -11.82
CA THR A 127 -11.73 -7.77 -11.42
C THR A 127 -11.95 -8.48 -10.09
N VAL A 128 -12.53 -7.82 -9.08
CA VAL A 128 -12.88 -8.41 -7.78
C VAL A 128 -13.86 -9.57 -7.97
N ASN A 129 -14.86 -9.42 -8.84
CA ASN A 129 -15.84 -10.49 -9.13
C ASN A 129 -15.21 -11.72 -9.82
N LYS A 130 -14.13 -11.53 -10.60
CA LYS A 130 -13.35 -12.64 -11.19
C LYS A 130 -12.47 -13.36 -10.18
N GLY A 131 -12.12 -12.71 -9.08
CA GLY A 131 -11.40 -13.26 -7.95
C GLY A 131 -9.88 -13.12 -8.02
N ILE A 132 -9.21 -13.58 -6.95
CA ILE A 132 -7.78 -13.32 -6.69
C ILE A 132 -6.86 -13.87 -7.77
N GLU A 133 -7.14 -15.04 -8.33
CA GLU A 133 -6.28 -15.68 -9.34
C GLU A 133 -6.21 -14.86 -10.63
N VAL A 134 -7.33 -14.33 -11.10
CA VAL A 134 -7.38 -13.44 -12.27
C VAL A 134 -6.67 -12.13 -11.97
N PHE A 135 -6.93 -11.55 -10.81
CA PHE A 135 -6.29 -10.31 -10.38
C PHE A 135 -4.77 -10.39 -10.37
N VAL A 136 -4.19 -11.40 -9.71
CA VAL A 136 -2.71 -11.50 -9.64
C VAL A 136 -2.07 -11.80 -11.00
N ARG A 137 -2.79 -12.45 -11.93
CA ARG A 137 -2.32 -12.60 -13.32
C ARG A 137 -2.30 -11.27 -14.07
N VAL A 138 -3.31 -10.43 -13.86
CA VAL A 138 -3.33 -9.06 -14.42
C VAL A 138 -2.17 -8.24 -13.85
N VAL A 139 -1.94 -8.28 -12.53
CA VAL A 139 -0.81 -7.58 -11.90
C VAL A 139 0.53 -8.08 -12.45
N GLN A 140 0.66 -9.40 -12.69
CA GLN A 140 1.86 -9.99 -13.30
C GLN A 140 2.08 -9.50 -14.73
N LEU A 141 1.03 -9.30 -15.50
CA LEU A 141 1.12 -8.73 -16.86
C LEU A 141 1.50 -7.25 -16.84
N LEU A 142 1.01 -6.48 -15.87
CA LEU A 142 1.28 -5.05 -15.73
C LEU A 142 2.68 -4.75 -15.17
N PHE A 143 3.26 -5.68 -14.42
CA PHE A 143 4.54 -5.49 -13.74
C PHE A 143 5.71 -5.10 -14.67
N PRO A 144 5.93 -5.74 -15.83
CA PRO A 144 6.99 -5.33 -16.76
C PRO A 144 6.83 -3.88 -17.23
N ILE A 145 5.60 -3.42 -17.45
CA ILE A 145 5.32 -2.04 -17.86
C ILE A 145 5.77 -1.09 -16.76
N VAL A 146 5.38 -1.37 -15.51
CA VAL A 146 5.77 -0.58 -14.33
C VAL A 146 7.29 -0.55 -14.19
N PHE A 147 7.94 -1.70 -14.26
CA PHE A 147 9.39 -1.82 -14.09
C PHE A 147 10.16 -1.07 -15.19
N ILE A 148 9.78 -1.26 -16.45
CA ILE A 148 10.42 -0.59 -17.60
C ILE A 148 10.21 0.93 -17.51
N SER A 149 8.99 1.38 -17.19
CA SER A 149 8.68 2.82 -17.09
C SER A 149 9.53 3.51 -16.03
N TYR A 150 9.63 2.96 -14.80
CA TYR A 150 10.52 3.52 -13.77
C TYR A 150 11.98 3.50 -14.19
N THR A 151 12.45 2.41 -14.81
CA THR A 151 13.83 2.32 -15.30
C THR A 151 14.12 3.41 -16.32
N VAL A 152 13.24 3.61 -17.29
CA VAL A 152 13.39 4.65 -18.33
C VAL A 152 13.40 6.04 -17.69
N ILE A 153 12.45 6.35 -16.77
CA ILE A 153 12.39 7.64 -16.08
C ILE A 153 13.71 7.91 -15.34
N ILE A 154 14.20 6.95 -14.56
CA ILE A 154 15.46 7.10 -13.82
C ILE A 154 16.64 7.37 -14.77
N LEU A 155 16.77 6.58 -15.84
CA LEU A 155 17.83 6.79 -16.83
C LEU A 155 17.75 8.17 -17.47
N LEU A 156 16.56 8.63 -17.85
CA LEU A 156 16.37 9.96 -18.44
C LEU A 156 16.73 11.10 -17.46
N LEU A 157 16.46 10.95 -16.16
CA LEU A 157 16.86 11.94 -15.16
C LEU A 157 18.39 12.04 -15.02
N PHE A 158 19.07 10.89 -15.03
CA PHE A 158 20.54 10.87 -14.96
C PHE A 158 21.18 11.40 -16.24
N PHE A 159 20.74 10.94 -17.40
CA PHE A 159 21.27 11.41 -18.70
C PHE A 159 20.93 12.88 -18.99
N GLY A 160 19.79 13.36 -18.48
CA GLY A 160 19.38 14.75 -18.57
C GLY A 160 20.18 15.70 -17.64
N GLY A 161 21.04 15.17 -16.77
CA GLY A 161 21.83 15.97 -15.83
C GLY A 161 20.98 16.70 -14.78
N LEU A 162 19.76 16.23 -14.52
CA LEU A 162 18.82 16.86 -13.60
C LEU A 162 19.07 16.50 -12.13
N VAL A 163 19.84 15.43 -11.88
CA VAL A 163 20.09 14.91 -10.54
C VAL A 163 21.23 15.67 -9.88
N ASN A 164 20.90 16.58 -8.94
CA ASN A 164 21.85 17.34 -8.14
C ASN A 164 21.95 16.76 -6.72
N VAL A 165 22.95 15.91 -6.48
CA VAL A 165 23.16 15.27 -5.16
C VAL A 165 23.44 16.28 -4.04
N LYS A 166 23.84 17.53 -4.35
CA LYS A 166 24.08 18.57 -3.36
C LYS A 166 22.79 18.99 -2.63
N GLU A 167 21.62 18.77 -3.24
CA GLU A 167 20.31 19.03 -2.62
C GLU A 167 20.03 18.16 -1.38
N LEU A 168 20.75 17.04 -1.22
CA LEU A 168 20.69 16.19 -0.03
C LEU A 168 21.62 16.69 1.10
N MET A 169 22.38 17.73 0.88
CA MET A 169 23.34 18.25 1.85
C MET A 169 22.86 19.56 2.50
N PRO A 170 23.23 19.82 3.76
CA PRO A 170 23.97 18.95 4.68
C PRO A 170 23.06 17.87 5.29
N ILE A 171 23.59 16.66 5.42
CA ILE A 171 22.87 15.54 6.03
C ILE A 171 22.71 15.79 7.54
N MET A 172 21.51 15.54 8.08
CA MET A 172 21.15 15.69 9.50
C MET A 172 21.41 17.13 10.05
N GLU A 173 21.24 18.14 9.21
CA GLU A 173 21.42 19.55 9.60
C GLU A 173 20.61 19.93 10.86
N ASN A 174 19.38 19.44 10.96
CA ASN A 174 18.46 19.70 12.06
C ASN A 174 18.47 18.58 13.14
N GLY A 175 19.49 17.71 13.12
CA GLY A 175 19.60 16.56 13.99
C GLY A 175 18.64 15.42 13.67
N PRO A 176 18.60 14.35 14.50
CA PRO A 176 17.82 13.15 14.21
C PRO A 176 16.31 13.29 14.51
N ILE A 177 15.91 14.29 15.31
CA ILE A 177 14.52 14.42 15.77
C ILE A 177 13.51 14.60 14.63
N PRO A 178 13.73 15.49 13.63
CA PRO A 178 12.83 15.62 12.49
C PRO A 178 12.69 14.33 11.68
N ILE A 179 13.80 13.59 11.52
CA ILE A 179 13.83 12.31 10.82
C ILE A 179 12.92 11.28 11.53
N VAL A 180 13.05 11.16 12.85
CA VAL A 180 12.21 10.26 13.65
C VAL A 180 10.76 10.68 13.60
N LYS A 181 10.45 11.98 13.70
CA LYS A 181 9.07 12.49 13.65
C LYS A 181 8.42 12.22 12.28
N ALA A 182 9.14 12.42 11.19
CA ALA A 182 8.65 12.10 9.84
C ALA A 182 8.50 10.59 9.61
N ALA A 183 9.39 9.77 10.20
CA ALA A 183 9.30 8.32 10.09
C ALA A 183 8.10 7.73 10.85
N PHE A 184 7.71 8.33 12.00
CA PHE A 184 6.69 7.81 12.89
C PHE A 184 5.66 8.85 13.31
N PRO A 185 4.33 8.57 13.18
CA PRO A 185 3.75 7.31 12.67
C PRO A 185 3.62 7.25 11.14
N ASP A 186 3.83 8.36 10.43
CA ASP A 186 3.33 8.60 9.08
C ASP A 186 3.96 7.68 8.02
N LEU A 187 5.28 7.74 7.83
CA LEU A 187 5.98 6.89 6.85
C LEU A 187 5.90 5.39 7.20
N LEU A 188 5.85 5.05 8.50
CA LEU A 188 5.62 3.66 8.88
C LEU A 188 4.23 3.19 8.45
N SER A 189 3.21 4.01 8.63
CA SER A 189 1.83 3.67 8.27
C SER A 189 1.62 3.61 6.76
N PHE A 190 2.21 4.54 6.02
CA PHE A 190 2.15 4.63 4.57
C PHE A 190 3.54 4.81 3.96
N PRO A 191 4.07 3.83 3.21
CA PRO A 191 3.39 2.66 2.65
C PRO A 191 3.52 1.36 3.46
N PHE A 192 4.46 1.25 4.42
CA PHE A 192 4.91 -0.02 4.97
C PHE A 192 3.86 -0.76 5.80
N GLY A 193 3.10 -0.05 6.63
CA GLY A 193 2.04 -0.63 7.46
C GLY A 193 0.87 -1.19 6.64
N GLN A 194 0.67 -0.71 5.40
CA GLN A 194 -0.35 -1.25 4.49
C GLN A 194 -0.14 -2.74 4.16
N MET A 195 1.04 -3.30 4.45
CA MET A 195 1.31 -4.74 4.36
C MET A 195 0.34 -5.60 5.19
N VAL A 196 -0.34 -5.04 6.17
CA VAL A 196 -1.39 -5.72 6.96
C VAL A 196 -2.49 -6.33 6.07
N VAL A 197 -2.77 -5.74 4.90
CA VAL A 197 -3.75 -6.24 3.93
C VAL A 197 -3.43 -7.65 3.46
N LEU A 198 -2.16 -8.04 3.45
CA LEU A 198 -1.73 -9.37 3.02
C LEU A 198 -2.20 -10.50 3.94
N LEU A 199 -2.60 -10.21 5.19
CA LEU A 199 -3.28 -11.18 6.07
C LEU A 199 -4.58 -11.72 5.46
N VAL A 200 -5.17 -10.98 4.51
CA VAL A 200 -6.35 -11.43 3.74
C VAL A 200 -5.95 -12.42 2.64
N PHE A 201 -4.75 -12.26 2.06
CA PHE A 201 -4.36 -12.95 0.83
C PHE A 201 -3.38 -14.12 1.04
N TRP A 202 -2.59 -14.14 2.11
CA TRP A 202 -1.60 -15.19 2.34
C TRP A 202 -2.20 -16.59 2.46
N ASN A 203 -3.46 -16.72 2.90
CA ASN A 203 -4.17 -17.99 2.91
C ASN A 203 -4.47 -18.55 1.51
N HIS A 204 -4.37 -17.73 0.44
CA HIS A 204 -4.53 -18.12 -0.96
C HIS A 204 -3.20 -18.50 -1.65
N VAL A 205 -2.06 -18.29 -1.02
CA VAL A 205 -0.74 -18.64 -1.57
C VAL A 205 -0.56 -20.16 -1.56
N LYS A 206 -0.10 -20.76 -2.66
CA LYS A 206 0.14 -22.22 -2.77
C LYS A 206 1.28 -22.66 -1.86
N GLU A 207 2.42 -22.00 -1.96
CA GLU A 207 3.65 -22.35 -1.27
C GLU A 207 3.73 -21.67 0.11
N LYS A 208 2.93 -22.14 1.09
CA LYS A 208 2.83 -21.56 2.43
C LYS A 208 4.18 -21.34 3.12
N LYS A 209 5.11 -22.32 3.00
CA LYS A 209 6.44 -22.26 3.63
C LYS A 209 7.31 -21.11 3.10
N LEU A 210 7.04 -20.61 1.91
CA LEU A 210 7.81 -19.57 1.26
C LEU A 210 7.24 -18.15 1.46
N ILE A 211 6.05 -18.02 2.06
CA ILE A 211 5.39 -16.71 2.31
C ILE A 211 6.36 -15.74 2.99
N GLY A 212 6.99 -16.12 4.10
CA GLY A 212 7.91 -15.24 4.83
C GLY A 212 9.08 -14.80 3.97
N LYS A 213 9.80 -15.77 3.35
CA LYS A 213 10.97 -15.45 2.51
C LYS A 213 10.62 -14.51 1.37
N VAL A 214 9.54 -14.80 0.65
CA VAL A 214 9.10 -13.98 -0.50
C VAL A 214 8.68 -12.58 -0.04
N THR A 215 7.90 -12.50 1.03
CA THR A 215 7.44 -11.23 1.58
C THR A 215 8.61 -10.34 2.02
N TYR A 216 9.58 -10.89 2.78
CA TYR A 216 10.73 -10.11 3.24
C TYR A 216 11.61 -9.63 2.08
N LEU A 217 11.88 -10.51 1.10
CA LEU A 217 12.70 -10.15 -0.05
C LEU A 217 12.02 -9.07 -0.90
N SER A 218 10.72 -9.22 -1.16
CA SER A 218 9.95 -8.24 -1.94
C SER A 218 9.86 -6.89 -1.21
N LEU A 219 9.59 -6.92 0.09
CA LEU A 219 9.51 -5.69 0.88
C LEU A 219 10.86 -4.98 0.96
N THR A 220 11.97 -5.71 1.16
CA THR A 220 13.32 -5.13 1.17
C THR A 220 13.63 -4.48 -0.19
N GLY A 221 13.35 -5.17 -1.29
CA GLY A 221 13.56 -4.63 -2.63
C GLY A 221 12.75 -3.35 -2.89
N VAL A 222 11.47 -3.35 -2.51
CA VAL A 222 10.62 -2.15 -2.61
C VAL A 222 11.11 -1.03 -1.70
N SER A 223 11.53 -1.35 -0.47
CA SER A 223 12.04 -0.37 0.48
C SER A 223 13.27 0.38 -0.08
N ILE A 224 14.22 -0.37 -0.63
CA ILE A 224 15.40 0.23 -1.29
C ILE A 224 14.96 1.12 -2.44
N PHE A 225 14.04 0.65 -3.27
CA PHE A 225 13.51 1.41 -4.40
C PHE A 225 12.82 2.71 -3.95
N LEU A 226 11.98 2.67 -2.91
CA LEU A 226 11.25 3.84 -2.41
C LEU A 226 12.20 4.88 -1.78
N VAL A 227 13.19 4.44 -1.00
CA VAL A 227 14.22 5.32 -0.46
C VAL A 227 15.01 5.99 -1.59
N PHE A 228 15.39 5.23 -2.61
CA PHE A 228 16.09 5.75 -3.77
C PHE A 228 15.24 6.75 -4.57
N MET A 229 13.96 6.46 -4.81
CA MET A 229 13.05 7.38 -5.52
C MET A 229 12.80 8.66 -4.75
N ASN A 230 12.63 8.58 -3.41
CA ASN A 230 12.48 9.75 -2.56
C ASN A 230 13.75 10.64 -2.61
N ALA A 231 14.94 10.02 -2.54
CA ALA A 231 16.19 10.74 -2.71
C ALA A 231 16.34 11.39 -4.11
N ILE A 232 15.95 10.69 -5.19
CA ILE A 232 15.98 11.25 -6.56
C ILE A 232 15.05 12.46 -6.68
N ILE A 233 13.83 12.39 -6.17
CA ILE A 233 12.88 13.51 -6.20
C ILE A 233 13.49 14.73 -5.52
N LEU A 234 14.09 14.56 -4.32
CA LEU A 234 14.80 15.63 -3.62
C LEU A 234 16.02 16.14 -4.40
N CYS A 235 16.81 15.28 -5.02
CA CYS A 235 17.94 15.69 -5.86
C CYS A 235 17.54 16.53 -7.08
N VAL A 236 16.31 16.35 -7.59
CA VAL A 236 15.83 17.08 -8.78
C VAL A 236 15.08 18.35 -8.42
N LEU A 237 14.20 18.31 -7.42
CA LEU A 237 13.34 19.43 -7.04
C LEU A 237 13.94 20.31 -5.92
N GLY A 238 14.83 19.73 -5.11
CA GLY A 238 15.20 20.33 -3.84
C GLY A 238 14.07 20.26 -2.80
N LYS A 239 14.41 20.47 -1.52
CA LYS A 239 13.48 20.36 -0.39
C LYS A 239 12.29 21.32 -0.44
N GLU A 240 12.51 22.54 -0.94
CA GLU A 240 11.48 23.60 -0.96
C GLU A 240 10.40 23.30 -2.00
N LEU A 241 10.80 23.00 -3.25
CA LEU A 241 9.85 22.73 -4.32
C LEU A 241 9.17 21.37 -4.13
N ALA A 242 9.88 20.36 -3.66
CA ALA A 242 9.31 19.06 -3.36
C ALA A 242 8.18 19.16 -2.33
N GLY A 243 8.35 19.97 -1.28
CA GLY A 243 7.32 20.19 -0.24
C GLY A 243 6.10 20.99 -0.68
N LEU A 244 6.21 21.77 -1.75
CA LEU A 244 5.10 22.57 -2.30
C LEU A 244 4.33 21.86 -3.42
N THR A 245 4.90 20.80 -3.98
CA THR A 245 4.35 20.15 -5.18
C THR A 245 3.36 19.06 -4.82
N ALA A 246 2.13 19.15 -5.36
CA ALA A 246 1.09 18.15 -5.12
C ALA A 246 1.38 16.78 -5.74
N LEU A 247 2.13 16.72 -6.84
CA LEU A 247 2.48 15.51 -7.59
C LEU A 247 3.99 15.54 -7.93
N PRO A 248 4.89 15.27 -6.96
CA PRO A 248 6.33 15.44 -7.12
C PRO A 248 6.92 14.66 -8.29
N LEU A 249 6.61 13.38 -8.44
CA LEU A 249 7.12 12.57 -9.53
C LEU A 249 6.71 13.09 -10.92
N LEU A 250 5.46 13.57 -11.04
CA LEU A 250 4.98 14.17 -12.28
C LEU A 250 5.78 15.43 -12.61
N HIS A 251 6.03 16.27 -11.61
CA HIS A 251 6.78 17.51 -11.77
C HIS A 251 8.24 17.25 -12.15
N VAL A 252 8.89 16.27 -11.50
CA VAL A 252 10.24 15.82 -11.84
C VAL A 252 10.35 15.45 -13.31
N VAL A 253 9.38 14.71 -13.84
CA VAL A 253 9.40 14.24 -15.22
C VAL A 253 9.12 15.36 -16.22
N GLN A 254 8.32 16.36 -15.84
CA GLN A 254 8.08 17.55 -16.66
C GLN A 254 9.35 18.40 -16.87
N LEU A 255 10.35 18.27 -16.00
CA LEU A 255 11.66 18.93 -16.17
C LEU A 255 12.56 18.24 -17.20
N ILE A 256 12.25 17.01 -17.62
CA ILE A 256 13.01 16.28 -18.64
C ILE A 256 12.68 16.89 -20.01
N ARG A 257 13.56 17.77 -20.49
CA ARG A 257 13.50 18.37 -21.83
C ARG A 257 14.64 17.83 -22.68
N LEU A 258 14.48 16.67 -23.27
CA LEU A 258 15.48 16.12 -24.19
C LEU A 258 15.10 16.47 -25.62
N ALA A 259 15.83 17.43 -26.20
CA ALA A 259 15.93 17.72 -27.65
C ALA A 259 14.57 17.91 -28.37
N ASN A 260 13.57 18.56 -27.74
CA ASN A 260 12.24 18.83 -28.32
C ASN A 260 11.46 17.59 -28.82
N PHE A 261 11.97 16.39 -28.57
CA PHE A 261 11.38 15.13 -29.04
C PHE A 261 10.55 14.41 -27.97
N LEU A 262 10.82 14.67 -26.68
CA LEU A 262 10.16 14.01 -25.54
C LEU A 262 9.37 15.03 -24.69
N GLU A 263 8.50 15.78 -25.31
CA GLU A 263 7.72 16.83 -24.62
C GLU A 263 6.64 16.32 -23.68
N ARG A 264 6.22 15.05 -23.77
CA ARG A 264 5.03 14.51 -23.06
C ARG A 264 5.30 13.22 -22.29
N LEU A 265 6.40 13.17 -21.54
CA LEU A 265 6.71 12.08 -20.61
C LEU A 265 5.74 12.04 -19.41
N ASP A 266 5.04 13.14 -19.15
CA ASP A 266 3.98 13.24 -18.15
C ASP A 266 2.88 12.19 -18.35
N ILE A 267 2.56 11.83 -19.59
CA ILE A 267 1.59 10.79 -19.92
C ILE A 267 2.07 9.42 -19.41
N ILE A 268 3.36 9.09 -19.61
CA ILE A 268 3.92 7.80 -19.18
C ILE A 268 3.86 7.70 -17.65
N VAL A 269 4.23 8.76 -16.93
CA VAL A 269 4.16 8.78 -15.46
C VAL A 269 2.72 8.67 -14.97
N THR A 270 1.79 9.39 -15.61
CA THR A 270 0.39 9.33 -15.22
C THR A 270 -0.19 7.93 -15.44
N LEU A 271 0.13 7.26 -16.55
CA LEU A 271 -0.26 5.87 -16.79
C LEU A 271 0.38 4.91 -15.80
N LEU A 272 1.64 5.14 -15.44
CA LEU A 272 2.35 4.34 -14.43
C LEU A 272 1.67 4.44 -13.06
N LEU A 273 1.38 5.65 -12.61
CA LEU A 273 0.66 5.91 -11.35
C LEU A 273 -0.76 5.35 -11.40
N PHE A 274 -1.44 5.46 -12.54
CA PHE A 274 -2.77 4.89 -12.76
C PHE A 274 -2.77 3.36 -12.58
N ILE A 275 -1.78 2.65 -13.14
CA ILE A 275 -1.62 1.21 -12.96
C ILE A 275 -1.42 0.87 -11.48
N GLY A 276 -0.56 1.60 -10.79
CA GLY A 276 -0.28 1.40 -9.38
C GLY A 276 -1.52 1.62 -8.50
N LEU A 277 -2.23 2.72 -8.73
CA LEU A 277 -3.49 3.04 -8.05
C LEU A 277 -4.57 1.98 -8.32
N PHE A 278 -4.69 1.50 -9.57
CA PHE A 278 -5.61 0.41 -9.91
C PHE A 278 -5.34 -0.85 -9.09
N VAL A 279 -4.08 -1.25 -8.97
CA VAL A 279 -3.69 -2.43 -8.16
C VAL A 279 -4.03 -2.21 -6.69
N LYS A 280 -3.80 -1.02 -6.14
CA LYS A 280 -4.19 -0.67 -4.76
C LYS A 280 -5.71 -0.71 -4.57
N ILE A 281 -6.47 -0.09 -5.44
CA ILE A 281 -7.94 -0.09 -5.41
C ILE A 281 -8.46 -1.53 -5.37
N VAL A 282 -8.03 -2.37 -6.31
CA VAL A 282 -8.51 -3.76 -6.40
C VAL A 282 -8.08 -4.58 -5.17
N THR A 283 -6.84 -4.43 -4.70
CA THR A 283 -6.34 -5.15 -3.52
C THR A 283 -7.18 -4.81 -2.29
N LEU A 284 -7.40 -3.53 -2.00
CA LEU A 284 -8.14 -3.07 -0.83
C LEU A 284 -9.64 -3.37 -0.92
N TYR A 285 -10.22 -3.19 -2.09
CA TYR A 285 -11.62 -3.55 -2.36
C TYR A 285 -11.84 -5.05 -2.18
N MET A 286 -10.97 -5.87 -2.75
CA MET A 286 -11.02 -7.34 -2.61
C MET A 286 -10.82 -7.76 -1.16
N ALA A 287 -9.91 -7.10 -0.43
CA ALA A 287 -9.70 -7.35 1.00
C ALA A 287 -10.95 -7.07 1.82
N SER A 288 -11.66 -5.98 1.55
CA SER A 288 -12.95 -5.67 2.19
C SER A 288 -13.99 -6.75 1.90
N VAL A 289 -14.20 -7.09 0.62
CA VAL A 289 -15.18 -8.10 0.19
C VAL A 289 -14.87 -9.47 0.79
N PHE A 290 -13.61 -9.90 0.79
CA PHE A 290 -13.20 -11.19 1.36
C PHE A 290 -13.42 -11.24 2.87
N THR A 291 -13.08 -10.16 3.58
CA THR A 291 -13.27 -10.06 5.03
C THR A 291 -14.75 -10.09 5.41
N LEU A 292 -15.60 -9.34 4.69
CA LEU A 292 -17.07 -9.37 4.90
C LEU A 292 -17.64 -10.76 4.64
N SER A 293 -17.23 -11.40 3.57
CA SER A 293 -17.64 -12.78 3.24
C SER A 293 -17.24 -13.79 4.33
N ALA A 294 -16.03 -13.68 4.86
CA ALA A 294 -15.52 -14.55 5.93
C ALA A 294 -16.25 -14.37 7.28
N VAL A 295 -16.65 -13.15 7.59
CA VAL A 295 -17.42 -12.87 8.81
C VAL A 295 -18.84 -13.35 8.71
N THR A 296 -19.52 -13.05 7.60
CA THR A 296 -20.96 -13.30 7.40
C THR A 296 -21.27 -14.70 6.88
N ARG A 297 -20.27 -15.39 6.29
CA ARG A 297 -20.42 -16.67 5.56
C ARG A 297 -21.28 -16.57 4.30
N ILE A 298 -21.50 -15.36 3.78
CA ILE A 298 -22.20 -15.10 2.53
C ILE A 298 -21.14 -15.06 1.39
N SER A 299 -21.51 -15.55 0.20
CA SER A 299 -20.60 -15.56 -0.95
C SER A 299 -20.11 -14.17 -1.32
N GLN A 300 -18.81 -14.05 -1.62
CA GLN A 300 -18.12 -12.82 -2.01
C GLN A 300 -18.86 -12.01 -3.08
N ARG A 301 -19.49 -12.69 -4.04
CA ARG A 301 -20.21 -12.07 -5.16
C ARG A 301 -21.30 -11.08 -4.73
N TYR A 302 -21.97 -11.37 -3.61
CA TYR A 302 -23.03 -10.50 -3.09
C TYR A 302 -22.49 -9.19 -2.47
N PHE A 303 -21.22 -9.17 -2.06
CA PHE A 303 -20.60 -7.97 -1.47
C PHE A 303 -19.91 -7.08 -2.52
N VAL A 304 -19.58 -7.60 -3.71
CA VAL A 304 -18.90 -6.81 -4.74
C VAL A 304 -19.68 -5.53 -5.06
N LEU A 305 -20.93 -5.64 -5.47
CA LEU A 305 -21.69 -4.45 -5.86
C LEU A 305 -21.97 -3.50 -4.67
N PRO A 306 -22.48 -3.93 -3.51
CA PRO A 306 -22.72 -3.02 -2.38
C PRO A 306 -21.47 -2.28 -1.91
N VAL A 307 -20.34 -2.97 -1.76
CA VAL A 307 -19.07 -2.34 -1.36
C VAL A 307 -18.59 -1.36 -2.42
N GLY A 308 -18.70 -1.69 -3.71
CA GLY A 308 -18.37 -0.79 -4.80
C GLY A 308 -19.22 0.48 -4.79
N VAL A 309 -20.52 0.38 -4.58
CA VAL A 309 -21.43 1.54 -4.46
C VAL A 309 -21.04 2.41 -3.26
N ILE A 310 -20.70 1.80 -2.12
CA ILE A 310 -20.25 2.54 -0.92
C ILE A 310 -18.92 3.27 -1.22
N ILE A 311 -17.93 2.59 -1.83
CA ILE A 311 -16.65 3.19 -2.23
C ILE A 311 -16.90 4.38 -3.15
N TYR A 312 -17.76 4.23 -4.16
CA TYR A 312 -18.08 5.29 -5.11
C TYR A 312 -18.76 6.48 -4.44
N ALA A 313 -19.82 6.24 -3.68
CA ALA A 313 -20.55 7.30 -2.98
C ALA A 313 -19.65 8.04 -1.97
N ALA A 314 -18.84 7.30 -1.21
CA ALA A 314 -17.93 7.89 -0.24
C ALA A 314 -16.84 8.76 -0.88
N SER A 315 -16.41 8.47 -2.13
CA SER A 315 -15.40 9.26 -2.84
C SER A 315 -15.83 10.72 -3.14
N PHE A 316 -17.11 11.05 -2.96
CA PHE A 316 -17.64 12.42 -3.10
C PHE A 316 -17.79 13.18 -1.77
N LEU A 317 -17.56 12.53 -0.62
CA LEU A 317 -17.70 13.17 0.68
C LEU A 317 -16.63 14.24 0.93
N GLU A 318 -15.52 14.16 0.24
CA GLU A 318 -14.42 15.12 0.35
C GLU A 318 -14.60 16.23 -0.71
N PRO A 319 -14.78 17.50 -0.32
CA PRO A 319 -15.25 18.55 -1.23
C PRO A 319 -14.22 18.94 -2.29
N ASN A 320 -12.92 18.88 -1.99
CA ASN A 320 -11.84 19.24 -2.91
C ASN A 320 -10.56 18.45 -2.63
N ASN A 321 -9.57 18.58 -3.51
CA ASN A 321 -8.30 17.84 -3.44
C ASN A 321 -7.46 18.23 -2.21
N THR A 322 -7.43 19.49 -1.83
CA THR A 322 -6.70 19.94 -0.64
C THR A 322 -7.24 19.28 0.64
N TYR A 323 -8.57 19.23 0.77
CA TYR A 323 -9.24 18.57 1.88
C TYR A 323 -8.99 17.05 1.85
N HIS A 324 -9.01 16.44 0.66
CA HIS A 324 -8.68 15.04 0.45
C HIS A 324 -7.26 14.72 0.94
N ILE A 325 -6.25 15.49 0.49
CA ILE A 325 -4.86 15.30 0.91
C ILE A 325 -4.72 15.49 2.42
N TRP A 326 -5.30 16.54 2.98
CA TRP A 326 -5.24 16.82 4.42
C TRP A 326 -5.84 15.70 5.26
N ILE A 327 -7.06 15.21 4.92
CA ILE A 327 -7.62 14.05 5.63
C ILE A 327 -6.69 12.83 5.52
N GLY A 328 -6.12 12.59 4.33
CA GLY A 328 -5.27 11.43 4.09
C GLY A 328 -3.97 11.45 4.88
N LEU A 329 -3.25 12.54 4.79
CA LEU A 329 -1.90 12.63 5.35
C LEU A 329 -1.86 13.13 6.81
N ASP A 330 -2.91 13.83 7.29
CA ASP A 330 -2.93 14.33 8.67
C ASP A 330 -3.88 13.52 9.57
N ILE A 331 -5.14 13.34 9.19
CA ILE A 331 -6.11 12.64 10.04
C ILE A 331 -5.99 11.13 9.94
N THR A 332 -5.98 10.61 8.72
CA THR A 332 -5.96 9.16 8.47
C THR A 332 -4.72 8.52 9.06
N LEU A 333 -3.53 9.12 8.85
CA LEU A 333 -2.28 8.58 9.37
C LEU A 333 -2.20 8.53 10.91
N LYS A 334 -3.04 9.29 11.63
CA LYS A 334 -3.17 9.17 13.10
C LYS A 334 -4.05 8.00 13.55
N ILE A 335 -4.99 7.56 12.71
CA ILE A 335 -5.93 6.46 13.02
C ILE A 335 -5.38 5.10 12.57
N VAL A 336 -4.71 5.08 11.44
CA VAL A 336 -4.16 3.87 10.79
C VAL A 336 -3.27 3.02 11.69
N PRO A 337 -2.41 3.58 12.55
CA PRO A 337 -1.56 2.80 13.44
C PRO A 337 -2.33 1.82 14.32
N PHE A 338 -3.59 2.12 14.64
CA PHE A 338 -4.45 1.19 15.38
C PHE A 338 -4.63 -0.13 14.63
N PHE A 339 -4.94 -0.08 13.34
CA PHE A 339 -5.17 -1.26 12.50
C PHE A 339 -3.88 -1.97 12.12
N GLN A 340 -2.84 -1.19 11.86
CA GLN A 340 -1.59 -1.70 11.31
C GLN A 340 -0.57 -2.11 12.38
N ILE A 341 -0.57 -1.44 13.52
CA ILE A 341 0.42 -1.67 14.58
C ILE A 341 -0.23 -2.30 15.81
N VAL A 342 -1.22 -1.61 16.40
CA VAL A 342 -1.78 -2.02 17.71
C VAL A 342 -2.47 -3.39 17.62
N LEU A 343 -3.39 -3.58 16.68
CA LEU A 343 -4.10 -4.86 16.53
C LEU A 343 -3.15 -6.03 16.24
N PRO A 344 -2.21 -5.97 15.30
CA PRO A 344 -1.26 -7.05 15.08
C PRO A 344 -0.34 -7.32 16.27
N LEU A 345 0.12 -6.30 16.99
CA LEU A 345 0.92 -6.50 18.22
C LEU A 345 0.11 -7.23 19.30
N LEU A 346 -1.16 -6.87 19.49
CA LEU A 346 -2.05 -7.58 20.41
C LEU A 346 -2.26 -9.04 19.97
N MET A 347 -2.50 -9.29 18.69
CA MET A 347 -2.62 -10.65 18.16
C MET A 347 -1.34 -11.46 18.38
N PHE A 348 -0.19 -10.85 18.14
CA PHE A 348 1.11 -11.49 18.36
C PHE A 348 1.30 -11.87 19.83
N ALA A 349 1.04 -10.95 20.75
CA ALA A 349 1.18 -11.17 22.20
C ALA A 349 0.23 -12.25 22.74
N ILE A 350 -1.05 -12.20 22.32
CA ILE A 350 -2.06 -13.22 22.70
C ILE A 350 -1.69 -14.59 22.13
N GLY A 351 -1.20 -14.64 20.90
CA GLY A 351 -0.79 -15.89 20.24
C GLY A 351 0.40 -16.56 20.90
N VAL A 352 1.33 -15.82 21.50
CA VAL A 352 2.43 -16.36 22.31
C VAL A 352 1.88 -17.11 23.53
N ARG A 353 0.93 -16.51 24.26
CA ARG A 353 0.33 -17.11 25.46
C ARG A 353 -0.46 -18.41 25.16
N LYS A 354 -1.17 -18.48 24.03
CA LYS A 354 -1.95 -19.67 23.65
C LYS A 354 -1.08 -20.87 23.30
N ARG A 355 0.09 -20.66 22.74
CA ARG A 355 1.04 -21.74 22.39
C ARG A 355 1.56 -22.48 23.63
N TYR A 356 1.80 -21.77 24.73
CA TYR A 356 2.18 -22.37 26.00
C TYR A 356 1.07 -23.25 26.60
N ARG A 357 -0.20 -22.93 26.45
CA ARG A 357 -1.33 -23.73 26.97
C ARG A 357 -1.54 -25.03 26.21
N VAL A 358 -1.37 -25.06 24.91
CA VAL A 358 -1.54 -26.28 24.08
C VAL A 358 -0.38 -27.27 24.33
N SER A 359 0.83 -26.79 24.52
CA SER A 359 2.00 -27.64 24.86
C SER A 359 1.90 -28.24 26.26
N GLY A 360 1.31 -27.54 27.22
CA GLY A 360 1.13 -28.02 28.59
C GLY A 360 0.02 -29.08 28.79
N ASN A 361 -1.00 -29.09 27.91
CA ASN A 361 -2.07 -30.09 27.98
C ASN A 361 -1.79 -31.37 27.20
N GLY A 362 -0.86 -31.34 26.24
CA GLY A 362 -0.42 -32.52 25.50
C GLY A 362 0.47 -33.45 26.28
N ALA A 363 1.14 -32.94 27.34
CA ALA A 363 2.02 -33.74 28.19
C ALA A 363 1.29 -34.47 29.35
N LYS A 364 0.01 -34.10 29.61
CA LYS A 364 -0.79 -34.74 30.69
C LYS A 364 -1.75 -35.83 30.20
N GLY A 365 -1.77 -36.14 28.93
CA GLY A 365 -2.67 -37.13 28.32
C GLY A 365 -2.01 -38.43 27.89
N GLN A 366 -0.70 -38.66 28.22
CA GLN A 366 0.02 -39.90 27.89
C GLN A 366 0.47 -40.70 29.13
N GLU A 367 0.03 -40.31 30.33
CA GLU A 367 0.26 -41.11 31.56
C GLU A 367 -1.09 -41.40 32.24
N ALA A 368 -2.01 -42.04 31.52
CA ALA A 368 -3.20 -42.68 32.11
C ALA A 368 -3.62 -43.88 31.28
#